data_7a2ed4d9da2dd6fa0aef61dbac4d67cd
#
_entry.id   7a2ed4d9da2dd6fa0aef61dbac4d67cd
#
_cell.length_a   1.000
_cell.length_b   1.000
_cell.length_c   1.000
_cell.angle_alpha   90.00
_cell.angle_beta   90.00
_cell.angle_gamma   90.00
#
_symmetry.space_group_name_H-M   'P 1'
#
loop_
_entity.id
_entity.type
_entity.pdbx_description
1 polymer ?
#
loop_
_entity_poly.entity_id
_entity_poly.type
_entity_poly.pdbx_seq_one_letter_code
_entity_poly.pdbx_strand_id
1 'polypeptide(L)'
;VMSITERLFARIFKEILNYNDIIKFDRITYLEALNKYGCDKPDLRNPLVLHNIKDIVKDVEFKVFLDYATKKDSRIVALKVPNGCDLSRKDIDDYTELVKRFGAKGLAYIKCENISNIEDGVTSPIKKFLTNDVLQSIINKVDANNNDLIFFSADNNKIVNNSMSVLIKEIGVNLGLLQGEWSLLWVTDYPLFELDTKTKQITSIHHPFTSPKNPDDLDGDPLSISSRAYDFVINGNEIGGGSIRIHSKDVQTKIFKLLGINDEEMNAKFGFFLNALSYGCPPHGGIAFGIDRLAMILLQLDSIREIIAFPKTQSTACLMTESPSEANNQQLAELSLKTIKNK
;
A
#
# COMPACT_ATOMS: atom_id res chain seq x y z
N VAL A 1 8.35 16.71 -12.75
CA VAL A 1 9.12 15.71 -12.01
C VAL A 1 9.01 14.34 -12.71
N MET A 2 7.82 13.76 -12.88
CA MET A 2 7.63 12.43 -13.46
C MET A 2 8.35 12.24 -14.80
N SER A 3 8.17 13.12 -15.78
CA SER A 3 8.82 12.97 -17.10
C SER A 3 10.34 13.03 -17.08
N ILE A 4 10.93 13.75 -16.12
CA ILE A 4 12.38 13.74 -15.89
C ILE A 4 12.83 12.41 -15.31
N THR A 5 12.09 11.90 -14.34
CA THR A 5 12.32 10.59 -13.72
C THR A 5 12.19 9.46 -14.76
N GLU A 6 11.15 9.48 -15.57
CA GLU A 6 10.94 8.49 -16.64
C GLU A 6 12.14 8.43 -17.60
N ARG A 7 12.65 9.60 -18.03
CA ARG A 7 13.87 9.65 -18.86
C ARG A 7 15.11 9.15 -18.14
N LEU A 8 15.26 9.46 -16.84
CA LEU A 8 16.36 8.96 -16.03
C LEU A 8 16.34 7.44 -15.96
N PHE A 9 15.19 6.84 -15.63
CA PHE A 9 15.07 5.40 -15.50
C PHE A 9 15.18 4.68 -16.86
N ALA A 10 14.61 5.23 -17.92
CA ALA A 10 14.83 4.70 -19.27
C ALA A 10 16.33 4.63 -19.62
N ARG A 11 17.11 5.65 -19.22
CA ARG A 11 18.56 5.68 -19.40
C ARG A 11 19.27 4.65 -18.52
N ILE A 12 18.91 4.54 -17.24
CA ILE A 12 19.47 3.53 -16.30
C ILE A 12 19.27 2.12 -16.86
N PHE A 13 18.05 1.79 -17.28
CA PHE A 13 17.75 0.47 -17.83
C PHE A 13 18.55 0.17 -19.09
N LYS A 14 18.64 1.16 -19.98
CA LYS A 14 19.42 1.01 -21.22
C LYS A 14 20.93 0.86 -20.98
N GLU A 15 21.51 1.74 -20.15
CA GLU A 15 22.97 1.82 -19.99
C GLU A 15 23.53 0.81 -18.98
N ILE A 16 22.77 0.46 -17.94
CA ILE A 16 23.22 -0.43 -16.86
C ILE A 16 22.76 -1.87 -17.09
N LEU A 17 21.50 -2.07 -17.48
CA LEU A 17 20.93 -3.40 -17.68
C LEU A 17 21.03 -3.88 -19.13
N ASN A 18 21.48 -3.04 -20.09
CA ASN A 18 21.42 -3.29 -21.53
C ASN A 18 20.00 -3.64 -22.01
N TYR A 19 18.98 -3.14 -21.32
CA TYR A 19 17.59 -3.38 -21.64
C TYR A 19 17.15 -2.46 -22.79
N ASN A 20 16.83 -3.04 -23.94
CA ASN A 20 16.56 -2.30 -25.18
C ASN A 20 15.07 -2.23 -25.54
N ASP A 21 14.20 -2.90 -24.79
CA ASP A 21 12.77 -2.85 -25.01
C ASP A 21 12.19 -1.51 -24.53
N ILE A 22 10.99 -1.19 -25.05
CA ILE A 22 10.28 0.02 -24.64
C ILE A 22 9.79 -0.14 -23.20
N ILE A 23 10.30 0.71 -22.32
CA ILE A 23 9.85 0.77 -20.93
C ILE A 23 8.54 1.55 -20.86
N LYS A 24 7.51 0.91 -20.35
CA LYS A 24 6.22 1.53 -20.07
C LYS A 24 6.17 1.98 -18.61
N PHE A 25 5.71 3.22 -18.41
CA PHE A 25 5.44 3.79 -17.09
C PHE A 25 3.94 3.87 -16.89
N ASP A 26 3.39 2.93 -16.14
CA ASP A 26 1.96 2.93 -15.82
C ASP A 26 1.64 3.99 -14.76
N ARG A 27 0.36 4.39 -14.69
CA ARG A 27 -0.11 5.36 -13.69
C ARG A 27 -1.45 4.90 -13.15
N ILE A 28 -1.54 4.80 -11.84
CA ILE A 28 -2.79 4.53 -11.13
C ILE A 28 -2.93 5.48 -9.94
N THR A 29 -4.15 5.70 -9.50
CA THR A 29 -4.39 6.45 -8.27
C THR A 29 -4.19 5.55 -7.05
N TYR A 30 -3.88 6.15 -5.90
CA TYR A 30 -3.81 5.46 -4.61
C TYR A 30 -5.08 4.64 -4.32
N LEU A 31 -6.25 5.23 -4.56
CA LEU A 31 -7.52 4.54 -4.34
C LEU A 31 -7.69 3.33 -5.26
N GLU A 32 -7.27 3.46 -6.52
CA GLU A 32 -7.30 2.34 -7.47
C GLU A 32 -6.33 1.23 -7.05
N ALA A 33 -5.12 1.58 -6.60
CA ALA A 33 -4.13 0.64 -6.09
C ALA A 33 -4.69 -0.15 -4.89
N LEU A 34 -5.26 0.53 -3.90
CA LEU A 34 -5.90 -0.13 -2.75
C LEU A 34 -7.10 -1.00 -3.16
N ASN A 35 -7.94 -0.51 -4.06
CA ASN A 35 -9.13 -1.24 -4.46
C ASN A 35 -8.80 -2.53 -5.23
N LYS A 36 -7.83 -2.49 -6.13
CA LYS A 36 -7.47 -3.62 -7.00
C LYS A 36 -6.44 -4.56 -6.36
N TYR A 37 -5.53 -4.05 -5.55
CA TYR A 37 -4.37 -4.83 -5.08
C TYR A 37 -4.22 -4.85 -3.56
N GLY A 38 -4.98 -4.04 -2.83
CA GLY A 38 -4.89 -3.95 -1.37
C GLY A 38 -3.63 -3.24 -0.86
N CYS A 39 -2.81 -2.66 -1.71
CA CYS A 39 -1.60 -1.93 -1.33
C CYS A 39 -1.35 -0.73 -2.26
N ASP A 40 -0.53 0.20 -1.81
CA ASP A 40 -0.11 1.40 -2.54
C ASP A 40 1.12 1.20 -3.44
N LYS A 41 1.66 -0.01 -3.49
CA LYS A 41 2.83 -0.39 -4.30
C LYS A 41 2.65 -1.77 -4.94
N PRO A 42 1.63 -1.95 -5.79
CA PRO A 42 1.39 -3.24 -6.43
C PRO A 42 2.47 -3.59 -7.45
N ASP A 43 2.68 -4.88 -7.62
CA ASP A 43 3.44 -5.41 -8.75
C ASP A 43 2.48 -5.74 -9.90
N LEU A 44 2.47 -4.89 -10.93
CA LEU A 44 1.53 -5.08 -12.06
C LEU A 44 1.92 -6.23 -12.98
N ARG A 45 3.06 -6.90 -12.76
CA ARG A 45 3.36 -8.18 -13.41
C ARG A 45 2.42 -9.29 -12.94
N ASN A 46 1.87 -9.13 -11.73
CA ASN A 46 0.89 -10.05 -11.17
C ASN A 46 -0.50 -9.70 -11.71
N PRO A 47 -1.17 -10.60 -12.47
CA PRO A 47 -2.47 -10.33 -13.06
C PRO A 47 -3.63 -10.40 -12.06
N LEU A 48 -3.38 -10.85 -10.83
CA LEU A 48 -4.42 -11.03 -9.83
C LEU A 48 -4.93 -9.70 -9.31
N VAL A 49 -6.25 -9.53 -9.28
CA VAL A 49 -6.92 -8.32 -8.81
C VAL A 49 -8.09 -8.64 -7.88
N LEU A 50 -8.32 -7.75 -6.92
CA LEU A 50 -9.46 -7.80 -6.00
C LEU A 50 -10.71 -7.23 -6.67
N HIS A 51 -11.81 -7.91 -6.50
CA HIS A 51 -13.13 -7.44 -6.92
C HIS A 51 -13.99 -7.17 -5.68
N ASN A 52 -14.51 -5.96 -5.56
CA ASN A 52 -15.49 -5.66 -4.51
C ASN A 52 -16.81 -6.35 -4.85
N ILE A 53 -17.30 -7.18 -3.92
CA ILE A 53 -18.54 -7.95 -4.05
C ILE A 53 -19.55 -7.60 -2.94
N LYS A 54 -19.29 -6.56 -2.15
CA LYS A 54 -20.11 -6.18 -1.00
C LYS A 54 -21.59 -6.07 -1.33
N ASP A 55 -21.92 -5.44 -2.46
CA ASP A 55 -23.32 -5.27 -2.90
C ASP A 55 -23.98 -6.58 -3.35
N ILE A 56 -23.19 -7.55 -3.84
CA ILE A 56 -23.68 -8.86 -4.28
C ILE A 56 -24.06 -9.73 -3.08
N VAL A 57 -23.28 -9.62 -1.99
CA VAL A 57 -23.40 -10.53 -0.83
C VAL A 57 -24.05 -9.88 0.39
N LYS A 58 -24.60 -8.68 0.27
CA LYS A 58 -25.16 -7.91 1.40
C LYS A 58 -26.30 -8.61 2.12
N ASP A 59 -27.09 -9.43 1.42
CA ASP A 59 -28.27 -10.11 1.93
C ASP A 59 -28.01 -11.62 2.17
N VAL A 60 -26.75 -12.07 2.05
CA VAL A 60 -26.37 -13.48 2.24
C VAL A 60 -26.28 -13.84 3.72
N GLU A 61 -26.94 -14.91 4.15
CA GLU A 61 -26.98 -15.36 5.55
C GLU A 61 -25.65 -15.98 6.05
N PHE A 62 -24.53 -15.59 5.49
CA PHE A 62 -23.22 -15.97 5.97
C PHE A 62 -22.69 -14.90 6.95
N LYS A 63 -22.60 -15.26 8.22
CA LYS A 63 -22.26 -14.33 9.33
C LYS A 63 -21.06 -13.44 9.02
N VAL A 64 -20.00 -13.99 8.40
CA VAL A 64 -18.80 -13.24 8.06
C VAL A 64 -19.09 -12.11 7.06
N PHE A 65 -20.00 -12.30 6.11
CA PHE A 65 -20.41 -11.25 5.18
C PHE A 65 -21.36 -10.26 5.83
N LEU A 66 -22.37 -10.74 6.58
CA LEU A 66 -23.35 -9.89 7.27
C LEU A 66 -22.69 -8.92 8.24
N ASP A 67 -21.69 -9.36 9.01
CA ASP A 67 -20.99 -8.54 9.99
C ASP A 67 -20.30 -7.31 9.35
N TYR A 68 -19.99 -7.36 8.06
CA TYR A 68 -19.27 -6.31 7.34
C TYR A 68 -20.06 -5.67 6.19
N ALA A 69 -21.19 -6.23 5.79
CA ALA A 69 -21.98 -5.73 4.66
C ALA A 69 -22.45 -4.28 4.85
N THR A 70 -22.83 -3.90 6.09
CA THR A 70 -23.41 -2.57 6.42
C THR A 70 -22.40 -1.57 6.99
N LYS A 71 -21.21 -2.00 7.39
CA LYS A 71 -20.21 -1.11 8.00
C LYS A 71 -19.54 -0.21 6.96
N LYS A 72 -19.36 1.08 7.27
CA LYS A 72 -18.73 2.04 6.36
C LYS A 72 -17.27 1.69 6.07
N ASP A 73 -16.46 1.42 7.11
CA ASP A 73 -15.01 1.17 7.00
C ASP A 73 -14.67 -0.29 6.78
N SER A 74 -15.49 -0.99 6.00
CA SER A 74 -15.33 -2.40 5.69
C SER A 74 -15.52 -2.67 4.21
N ARG A 75 -14.88 -3.74 3.75
CA ARG A 75 -15.05 -4.25 2.40
C ARG A 75 -15.19 -5.76 2.38
N ILE A 76 -15.86 -6.27 1.37
CA ILE A 76 -15.94 -7.70 1.07
C ILE A 76 -15.43 -7.87 -0.34
N VAL A 77 -14.37 -8.66 -0.50
CA VAL A 77 -13.69 -8.83 -1.78
C VAL A 77 -13.62 -10.30 -2.18
N ALA A 78 -13.57 -10.49 -3.50
CA ALA A 78 -13.27 -11.76 -4.14
C ALA A 78 -11.95 -11.64 -4.93
N LEU A 79 -11.14 -12.69 -4.89
CA LEU A 79 -9.90 -12.85 -5.62
C LEU A 79 -9.98 -14.11 -6.47
N LYS A 80 -10.02 -13.97 -7.79
CA LYS A 80 -9.96 -15.10 -8.72
C LYS A 80 -8.53 -15.59 -8.86
N VAL A 81 -8.33 -16.90 -8.76
CA VAL A 81 -7.06 -17.59 -9.02
C VAL A 81 -7.25 -18.50 -10.22
N PRO A 82 -6.64 -18.20 -11.37
CA PRO A 82 -6.73 -19.03 -12.56
C PRO A 82 -6.21 -20.45 -12.30
N ASN A 83 -6.95 -21.47 -12.76
CA ASN A 83 -6.66 -22.88 -12.52
C ASN A 83 -6.49 -23.28 -11.04
N GLY A 84 -7.04 -22.49 -10.14
CA GLY A 84 -6.87 -22.67 -8.70
C GLY A 84 -7.62 -23.88 -8.12
N CYS A 85 -8.47 -24.56 -8.90
CA CYS A 85 -9.07 -25.84 -8.47
C CYS A 85 -8.01 -26.91 -8.22
N ASP A 86 -6.83 -26.83 -8.86
CA ASP A 86 -5.73 -27.76 -8.68
C ASP A 86 -4.98 -27.56 -7.33
N LEU A 87 -5.23 -26.46 -6.64
CA LEU A 87 -4.67 -26.25 -5.30
C LEU A 87 -5.15 -27.33 -4.32
N SER A 88 -4.19 -27.94 -3.66
CA SER A 88 -4.47 -28.91 -2.63
C SER A 88 -5.12 -28.28 -1.39
N ARG A 89 -5.72 -29.09 -0.54
CA ARG A 89 -6.24 -28.61 0.73
C ARG A 89 -5.14 -27.99 1.60
N LYS A 90 -3.93 -28.54 1.56
CA LYS A 90 -2.78 -28.01 2.28
C LYS A 90 -2.41 -26.62 1.80
N ASP A 91 -2.37 -26.39 0.49
CA ASP A 91 -2.05 -25.06 -0.06
C ASP A 91 -3.06 -24.00 0.40
N ILE A 92 -4.36 -24.36 0.40
CA ILE A 92 -5.42 -23.46 0.89
C ILE A 92 -5.30 -23.21 2.40
N ASP A 93 -4.94 -24.22 3.17
CA ASP A 93 -4.69 -24.08 4.61
C ASP A 93 -3.46 -23.18 4.87
N ASP A 94 -2.37 -23.36 4.11
CA ASP A 94 -1.16 -22.52 4.19
C ASP A 94 -1.46 -21.05 3.84
N TYR A 95 -2.24 -20.78 2.79
CA TYR A 95 -2.72 -19.41 2.47
C TYR A 95 -3.65 -18.85 3.55
N THR A 96 -4.46 -19.70 4.17
CA THR A 96 -5.31 -19.28 5.30
C THR A 96 -4.47 -18.86 6.50
N GLU A 97 -3.42 -19.61 6.85
CA GLU A 97 -2.49 -19.22 7.92
C GLU A 97 -1.70 -17.96 7.56
N LEU A 98 -1.33 -17.78 6.29
CA LEU A 98 -0.69 -16.56 5.82
C LEU A 98 -1.56 -15.33 6.10
N VAL A 99 -2.82 -15.31 5.65
CA VAL A 99 -3.70 -14.14 5.82
C VAL A 99 -4.04 -13.87 7.28
N LYS A 100 -4.09 -14.89 8.13
CA LYS A 100 -4.29 -14.75 9.58
C LYS A 100 -3.19 -13.92 10.25
N ARG A 101 -1.93 -14.06 9.82
CA ARG A 101 -0.80 -13.25 10.33
C ARG A 101 -1.00 -11.76 10.08
N PHE A 102 -1.85 -11.38 9.11
CA PHE A 102 -2.22 -10.00 8.77
C PHE A 102 -3.59 -9.58 9.32
N GLY A 103 -4.14 -10.36 10.24
CA GLY A 103 -5.34 -10.04 11.00
C GLY A 103 -6.64 -10.60 10.44
N ALA A 104 -6.63 -11.31 9.30
CA ALA A 104 -7.82 -11.97 8.79
C ALA A 104 -8.24 -13.14 9.72
N LYS A 105 -9.55 -13.37 9.86
CA LYS A 105 -10.08 -14.43 10.70
C LYS A 105 -10.06 -15.81 10.00
N GLY A 106 -9.94 -15.81 8.69
CA GLY A 106 -9.94 -16.99 7.84
C GLY A 106 -9.96 -16.59 6.37
N LEU A 107 -9.96 -17.61 5.50
CA LEU A 107 -9.99 -17.43 4.05
C LEU A 107 -11.05 -18.37 3.47
N ALA A 108 -12.24 -17.83 3.20
CA ALA A 108 -13.30 -18.59 2.54
C ALA A 108 -13.00 -18.72 1.05
N TYR A 109 -13.47 -19.78 0.41
CA TYR A 109 -13.25 -19.98 -1.01
C TYR A 109 -14.38 -20.75 -1.69
N ILE A 110 -14.46 -20.66 -3.02
CA ILE A 110 -15.21 -21.55 -3.88
C ILE A 110 -14.30 -22.07 -4.98
N LYS A 111 -14.48 -23.36 -5.37
CA LYS A 111 -13.87 -23.98 -6.55
C LYS A 111 -14.88 -24.00 -7.67
N CYS A 112 -14.52 -23.51 -8.84
CA CYS A 112 -15.37 -23.42 -10.03
C CYS A 112 -14.99 -24.55 -11.01
N GLU A 113 -15.35 -25.78 -10.71
CA GLU A 113 -15.02 -26.94 -11.55
C GLU A 113 -15.79 -26.91 -12.88
N ASN A 114 -17.08 -26.53 -12.83
CA ASN A 114 -17.92 -26.35 -14.02
C ASN A 114 -18.95 -25.23 -13.77
N ILE A 115 -18.68 -24.05 -14.28
CA ILE A 115 -19.55 -22.87 -14.11
C ILE A 115 -20.86 -22.94 -14.91
N SER A 116 -20.97 -23.84 -15.89
CA SER A 116 -22.22 -24.05 -16.64
C SER A 116 -23.27 -24.84 -15.82
N ASN A 117 -22.86 -25.57 -14.80
CA ASN A 117 -23.73 -26.26 -13.86
C ASN A 117 -23.32 -25.90 -12.42
N ILE A 118 -23.80 -24.76 -11.94
CA ILE A 118 -23.41 -24.23 -10.61
C ILE A 118 -23.77 -25.17 -9.48
N GLU A 119 -24.87 -25.92 -9.62
CA GLU A 119 -25.37 -26.80 -8.57
C GLU A 119 -24.36 -27.90 -8.23
N ASP A 120 -23.78 -28.56 -9.23
CA ASP A 120 -22.83 -29.66 -9.04
C ASP A 120 -21.37 -29.25 -9.33
N GLY A 121 -21.18 -28.26 -10.18
CA GLY A 121 -19.86 -27.83 -10.67
C GLY A 121 -19.19 -26.73 -9.85
N VAL A 122 -19.80 -26.29 -8.75
CA VAL A 122 -19.18 -25.35 -7.79
C VAL A 122 -19.14 -26.00 -6.41
N THR A 123 -17.94 -26.10 -5.84
CA THR A 123 -17.73 -26.69 -4.51
C THR A 123 -17.18 -25.66 -3.51
N SER A 124 -17.66 -25.70 -2.26
CA SER A 124 -17.23 -24.74 -1.24
C SER A 124 -17.73 -25.12 0.16
N PRO A 125 -16.94 -24.86 1.20
CA PRO A 125 -17.41 -24.96 2.59
C PRO A 125 -18.56 -23.97 2.92
N ILE A 126 -18.67 -22.86 2.18
CA ILE A 126 -19.68 -21.82 2.40
C ILE A 126 -20.86 -21.90 1.41
N LYS A 127 -20.87 -22.84 0.48
CA LYS A 127 -21.89 -22.97 -0.57
C LYS A 127 -23.32 -22.98 -0.02
N LYS A 128 -23.55 -23.63 1.11
CA LYS A 128 -24.86 -23.72 1.76
C LYS A 128 -25.48 -22.38 2.15
N PHE A 129 -24.69 -21.30 2.20
CA PHE A 129 -25.13 -19.95 2.49
C PHE A 129 -25.33 -19.11 1.23
N LEU A 130 -24.92 -19.59 0.05
CA LEU A 130 -24.94 -18.87 -1.21
C LEU A 130 -25.99 -19.49 -2.14
N THR A 131 -26.94 -18.70 -2.61
CA THR A 131 -27.87 -19.15 -3.64
C THR A 131 -27.14 -19.26 -5.00
N ASN A 132 -27.71 -20.01 -5.93
CA ASN A 132 -27.14 -20.13 -7.29
C ASN A 132 -27.04 -18.77 -7.99
N ASP A 133 -28.00 -17.87 -7.77
CA ASP A 133 -27.99 -16.51 -8.34
C ASP A 133 -26.85 -15.65 -7.79
N VAL A 134 -26.56 -15.77 -6.49
CA VAL A 134 -25.42 -15.09 -5.85
C VAL A 134 -24.10 -15.66 -6.37
N LEU A 135 -23.98 -16.98 -6.47
CA LEU A 135 -22.80 -17.65 -7.04
C LEU A 135 -22.56 -17.22 -8.47
N GLN A 136 -23.61 -17.20 -9.33
CA GLN A 136 -23.51 -16.73 -10.72
C GLN A 136 -23.07 -15.26 -10.78
N SER A 137 -23.62 -14.41 -9.90
CA SER A 137 -23.26 -13.00 -9.84
C SER A 137 -21.80 -12.79 -9.45
N ILE A 138 -21.29 -13.59 -8.50
CA ILE A 138 -19.87 -13.56 -8.11
C ILE A 138 -18.98 -14.03 -9.25
N ILE A 139 -19.31 -15.17 -9.88
CA ILE A 139 -18.57 -15.77 -11.01
C ILE A 139 -18.46 -14.72 -12.16
N ASN A 140 -19.58 -14.09 -12.52
CA ASN A 140 -19.60 -13.05 -13.55
C ASN A 140 -18.80 -11.82 -13.14
N LYS A 141 -18.86 -11.42 -11.85
CA LYS A 141 -18.14 -10.24 -11.35
C LYS A 141 -16.63 -10.37 -11.43
N VAL A 142 -16.11 -11.56 -11.18
CA VAL A 142 -14.67 -11.83 -11.23
C VAL A 142 -14.21 -12.41 -12.57
N ASP A 143 -15.14 -12.61 -13.52
CA ASP A 143 -14.89 -13.25 -14.82
C ASP A 143 -14.20 -14.62 -14.64
N ALA A 144 -14.78 -15.47 -13.79
CA ALA A 144 -14.23 -16.78 -13.53
C ALA A 144 -14.59 -17.78 -14.63
N ASN A 145 -13.66 -18.69 -14.90
CA ASN A 145 -13.78 -19.77 -15.85
C ASN A 145 -13.84 -21.13 -15.13
N ASN A 146 -14.06 -22.20 -15.89
CA ASN A 146 -13.89 -23.54 -15.37
C ASN A 146 -12.48 -23.74 -14.85
N ASN A 147 -12.34 -24.46 -13.76
CA ASN A 147 -11.11 -24.76 -13.04
C ASN A 147 -10.52 -23.60 -12.23
N ASP A 148 -11.18 -22.43 -12.17
CA ASP A 148 -10.74 -21.33 -11.32
C ASP A 148 -11.15 -21.54 -9.85
N LEU A 149 -10.39 -20.92 -8.95
CA LEU A 149 -10.75 -20.82 -7.54
C LEU A 149 -10.94 -19.35 -7.18
N ILE A 150 -11.94 -19.04 -6.34
CA ILE A 150 -12.20 -17.69 -5.87
C ILE A 150 -12.05 -17.67 -4.34
N PHE A 151 -11.10 -16.90 -3.84
CA PHE A 151 -10.97 -16.60 -2.42
C PHE A 151 -11.81 -15.38 -2.02
N PHE A 152 -12.24 -15.36 -0.75
CA PHE A 152 -13.02 -14.25 -0.19
C PHE A 152 -12.37 -13.72 1.08
N SER A 153 -12.42 -12.40 1.25
CA SER A 153 -12.06 -11.74 2.51
C SER A 153 -13.10 -10.69 2.86
N ALA A 154 -13.50 -10.64 4.14
CA ALA A 154 -14.45 -9.68 4.67
C ALA A 154 -13.99 -9.23 6.05
N ASP A 155 -13.65 -7.96 6.20
CA ASP A 155 -13.26 -7.30 7.45
C ASP A 155 -13.25 -5.77 7.26
N ASN A 156 -12.69 -5.03 8.22
CA ASN A 156 -12.36 -3.63 7.98
C ASN A 156 -11.37 -3.47 6.81
N ASN A 157 -11.39 -2.30 6.17
CA ASN A 157 -10.59 -2.03 4.98
C ASN A 157 -9.10 -2.37 5.16
N LYS A 158 -8.51 -2.02 6.31
CA LYS A 158 -7.09 -2.22 6.58
C LYS A 158 -6.71 -3.71 6.65
N ILE A 159 -7.52 -4.51 7.33
CA ILE A 159 -7.27 -5.97 7.44
C ILE A 159 -7.41 -6.64 6.07
N VAL A 160 -8.50 -6.33 5.32
CA VAL A 160 -8.70 -6.90 3.98
C VAL A 160 -7.56 -6.51 3.06
N ASN A 161 -7.18 -5.23 3.04
CA ASN A 161 -6.11 -4.74 2.20
C ASN A 161 -4.78 -5.44 2.51
N ASN A 162 -4.35 -5.45 3.78
CA ASN A 162 -3.09 -6.06 4.19
C ASN A 162 -3.05 -7.56 3.91
N SER A 163 -4.10 -8.29 4.27
CA SER A 163 -4.13 -9.74 4.10
C SER A 163 -4.21 -10.15 2.64
N MET A 164 -5.02 -9.45 1.84
CA MET A 164 -5.20 -9.81 0.43
C MET A 164 -4.04 -9.36 -0.45
N SER A 165 -3.36 -8.26 -0.13
CA SER A 165 -2.15 -7.86 -0.87
C SER A 165 -1.02 -8.87 -0.74
N VAL A 166 -0.82 -9.41 0.47
CA VAL A 166 0.17 -10.48 0.70
C VAL A 166 -0.25 -11.77 0.01
N LEU A 167 -1.54 -12.11 0.05
CA LEU A 167 -2.07 -13.30 -0.63
C LEU A 167 -1.87 -13.20 -2.16
N ILE A 168 -2.16 -12.05 -2.76
CA ILE A 168 -1.92 -11.80 -4.19
C ILE A 168 -0.46 -12.04 -4.54
N LYS A 169 0.46 -11.45 -3.76
CA LYS A 169 1.89 -11.60 -3.98
C LYS A 169 2.32 -13.06 -3.91
N GLU A 170 1.93 -13.76 -2.86
CA GLU A 170 2.31 -15.16 -2.62
C GLU A 170 1.78 -16.09 -3.71
N ILE A 171 0.49 -15.98 -4.05
CA ILE A 171 -0.11 -16.79 -5.12
C ILE A 171 0.56 -16.49 -6.47
N GLY A 172 0.81 -15.21 -6.79
CA GLY A 172 1.44 -14.82 -8.03
C GLY A 172 2.81 -15.44 -8.23
N VAL A 173 3.61 -15.51 -7.16
CA VAL A 173 4.93 -16.17 -7.17
C VAL A 173 4.80 -17.68 -7.23
N ASN A 174 4.02 -18.28 -6.32
CA ASN A 174 3.92 -19.74 -6.18
C ASN A 174 3.34 -20.42 -7.43
N LEU A 175 2.42 -19.75 -8.13
CA LEU A 175 1.83 -20.27 -9.36
C LEU A 175 2.52 -19.77 -10.63
N GLY A 176 3.61 -19.00 -10.52
CA GLY A 176 4.35 -18.49 -11.69
C GLY A 176 3.51 -17.57 -12.58
N LEU A 177 2.60 -16.77 -12.01
CA LEU A 177 1.67 -15.94 -12.77
C LEU A 177 2.27 -14.60 -13.23
N LEU A 178 3.47 -14.24 -12.76
CA LEU A 178 4.09 -12.96 -13.08
C LEU A 178 4.40 -12.85 -14.57
N GLN A 179 3.99 -11.75 -15.20
CA GLN A 179 4.15 -11.50 -16.63
C GLN A 179 5.18 -10.40 -16.88
N GLY A 180 6.11 -10.67 -17.76
CA GLY A 180 7.20 -9.74 -18.08
C GLY A 180 8.26 -9.67 -16.97
N GLU A 181 9.31 -8.92 -17.25
CA GLU A 181 10.46 -8.75 -16.33
C GLU A 181 10.29 -7.52 -15.44
N TRP A 182 9.78 -6.44 -16.02
CA TRP A 182 9.71 -5.13 -15.37
C TRP A 182 8.33 -4.52 -15.41
N SER A 183 7.92 -4.00 -14.26
CA SER A 183 6.74 -3.16 -14.09
C SER A 183 7.15 -1.88 -13.40
N LEU A 184 7.04 -0.75 -14.11
CA LEU A 184 7.32 0.58 -13.59
C LEU A 184 6.01 1.35 -13.45
N LEU A 185 5.72 1.83 -12.26
CA LEU A 185 4.43 2.36 -11.90
C LEU A 185 4.55 3.66 -11.12
N TRP A 186 3.74 4.65 -11.47
CA TRP A 186 3.44 5.80 -10.64
C TRP A 186 2.14 5.58 -9.89
N VAL A 187 2.18 5.75 -8.59
CA VAL A 187 0.99 5.85 -7.75
C VAL A 187 0.79 7.31 -7.37
N THR A 188 -0.40 7.85 -7.62
CA THR A 188 -0.70 9.28 -7.47
C THR A 188 -1.98 9.50 -6.67
N ASP A 189 -2.32 10.75 -6.43
CA ASP A 189 -3.58 11.14 -5.77
C ASP A 189 -3.75 10.50 -4.38
N TYR A 190 -2.67 10.45 -3.61
CA TYR A 190 -2.72 10.04 -2.21
C TYR A 190 -3.66 10.96 -1.42
N PRO A 191 -4.35 10.46 -0.39
CA PRO A 191 -5.03 11.35 0.55
C PRO A 191 -4.01 12.29 1.21
N LEU A 192 -4.42 13.52 1.47
CA LEU A 192 -3.56 14.51 2.13
C LEU A 192 -3.40 14.18 3.62
N PHE A 193 -4.49 13.69 4.22
CA PHE A 193 -4.57 13.40 5.64
C PHE A 193 -5.12 12.00 5.91
N GLU A 194 -4.80 11.49 7.09
CA GLU A 194 -5.41 10.31 7.68
C GLU A 194 -5.78 10.58 9.14
N LEU A 195 -6.67 9.76 9.68
CA LEU A 195 -7.03 9.77 11.09
C LEU A 195 -6.15 8.76 11.84
N ASP A 196 -5.32 9.24 12.75
CA ASP A 196 -4.59 8.34 13.65
C ASP A 196 -5.59 7.57 14.52
N THR A 197 -5.54 6.25 14.46
CA THR A 197 -6.52 5.38 15.14
C THR A 197 -6.39 5.41 16.66
N LYS A 198 -5.21 5.78 17.19
CA LYS A 198 -4.92 5.83 18.64
C LYS A 198 -5.25 7.19 19.21
N THR A 199 -4.73 8.26 18.61
CA THR A 199 -4.89 9.63 19.11
C THR A 199 -6.18 10.29 18.62
N LYS A 200 -6.82 9.76 17.58
CA LYS A 200 -7.97 10.36 16.89
C LYS A 200 -7.67 11.76 16.31
N GLN A 201 -6.41 12.05 16.09
CA GLN A 201 -5.96 13.30 15.47
C GLN A 201 -5.76 13.12 13.96
N ILE A 202 -5.95 14.19 13.23
CA ILE A 202 -5.62 14.25 11.80
C ILE A 202 -4.10 14.37 11.66
N THR A 203 -3.53 13.52 10.81
CA THR A 203 -2.10 13.50 10.51
C THR A 203 -1.89 13.54 9.00
N SER A 204 -0.75 14.05 8.54
CA SER A 204 -0.38 14.01 7.12
C SER A 204 0.13 12.62 6.75
N ILE A 205 -0.32 12.10 5.62
CA ILE A 205 0.14 10.78 5.12
C ILE A 205 1.61 10.84 4.69
N HIS A 206 1.99 11.85 3.90
CA HIS A 206 3.37 12.01 3.45
C HIS A 206 4.12 13.08 4.27
N HIS A 207 3.73 14.34 4.07
CA HIS A 207 4.42 15.47 4.70
C HIS A 207 3.50 16.68 4.81
N PRO A 208 3.56 17.47 5.91
CA PRO A 208 2.71 18.65 6.09
C PRO A 208 2.90 19.75 5.04
N PHE A 209 3.99 19.69 4.25
CA PHE A 209 4.27 20.64 3.18
C PHE A 209 3.83 20.17 1.80
N THR A 210 3.15 19.03 1.72
CA THR A 210 2.58 18.51 0.49
C THR A 210 1.38 19.33 0.05
N SER A 211 1.35 19.75 -1.20
CA SER A 211 0.24 20.51 -1.77
C SER A 211 -1.02 19.66 -1.89
N PRO A 212 -2.20 20.17 -1.50
CA PRO A 212 -3.46 19.58 -1.89
C PRO A 212 -3.62 19.63 -3.42
N LYS A 213 -4.39 18.69 -3.97
CA LYS A 213 -4.71 18.69 -5.41
C LYS A 213 -5.50 19.93 -5.80
N ASN A 214 -6.48 20.30 -4.99
CA ASN A 214 -7.23 21.54 -5.09
C ASN A 214 -7.24 22.24 -3.73
N PRO A 215 -6.69 23.46 -3.60
CA PRO A 215 -6.69 24.23 -2.35
C PRO A 215 -8.08 24.56 -1.79
N ASP A 216 -9.11 24.63 -2.64
CA ASP A 216 -10.46 24.95 -2.22
C ASP A 216 -11.10 23.81 -1.40
N ASP A 217 -10.60 22.57 -1.54
CA ASP A 217 -11.07 21.42 -0.79
C ASP A 217 -10.74 21.52 0.71
N LEU A 218 -9.80 22.41 1.11
CA LEU A 218 -9.38 22.60 2.50
C LEU A 218 -10.49 23.15 3.43
N ASP A 219 -11.57 23.65 2.86
CA ASP A 219 -12.73 24.11 3.62
C ASP A 219 -13.80 23.01 3.81
N GLY A 220 -13.56 21.80 3.26
CA GLY A 220 -14.43 20.64 3.36
C GLY A 220 -13.97 19.58 4.39
N ASP A 221 -14.33 18.30 4.14
CA ASP A 221 -13.88 17.18 4.98
C ASP A 221 -12.39 16.90 4.75
N PRO A 222 -11.53 17.06 5.77
CA PRO A 222 -10.09 16.85 5.62
C PRO A 222 -9.71 15.44 5.12
N LEU A 223 -10.48 14.42 5.49
CA LEU A 223 -10.20 13.04 5.11
C LEU A 223 -10.54 12.72 3.65
N SER A 224 -11.25 13.61 2.96
CA SER A 224 -11.58 13.48 1.54
C SER A 224 -10.59 14.18 0.60
N ILE A 225 -9.65 14.96 1.15
CA ILE A 225 -8.74 15.80 0.37
C ILE A 225 -7.64 14.95 -0.27
N SER A 226 -7.52 15.03 -1.60
CA SER A 226 -6.41 14.43 -2.34
C SER A 226 -5.20 15.35 -2.36
N SER A 227 -4.02 14.75 -2.32
CA SER A 227 -2.74 15.45 -2.39
C SER A 227 -2.09 15.37 -3.78
N ARG A 228 -1.02 16.17 -3.98
CA ARG A 228 -0.11 16.09 -5.11
C ARG A 228 1.16 15.29 -4.77
N ALA A 229 1.02 14.29 -3.90
CA ALA A 229 2.05 13.30 -3.66
C ALA A 229 2.06 12.24 -4.76
N TYR A 230 3.20 11.62 -4.95
CA TYR A 230 3.40 10.53 -5.91
C TYR A 230 4.55 9.64 -5.45
N ASP A 231 4.37 8.33 -5.65
CA ASP A 231 5.41 7.34 -5.44
C ASP A 231 5.74 6.64 -6.74
N PHE A 232 7.01 6.29 -6.88
CA PHE A 232 7.53 5.52 -8.00
C PHE A 232 7.85 4.10 -7.55
N VAL A 233 7.21 3.14 -8.18
CA VAL A 233 7.24 1.72 -7.82
C VAL A 233 7.85 0.91 -8.97
N ILE A 234 8.77 -0.01 -8.65
CA ILE A 234 9.30 -1.00 -9.60
C ILE A 234 9.07 -2.39 -9.01
N ASN A 235 8.40 -3.27 -9.75
CA ASN A 235 8.17 -4.66 -9.36
C ASN A 235 7.64 -4.79 -7.92
N GLY A 236 6.63 -3.98 -7.56
CA GLY A 236 6.02 -4.02 -6.23
C GLY A 236 6.85 -3.40 -5.10
N ASN A 237 7.94 -2.71 -5.43
CA ASN A 237 8.78 -2.01 -4.46
C ASN A 237 8.77 -0.51 -4.74
N GLU A 238 8.46 0.28 -3.73
CA GLU A 238 8.60 1.74 -3.76
C GLU A 238 10.10 2.09 -3.83
N ILE A 239 10.50 2.72 -4.92
CA ILE A 239 11.90 3.14 -5.17
C ILE A 239 12.12 4.56 -4.75
N GLY A 240 11.10 5.38 -4.86
CA GLY A 240 11.17 6.78 -4.46
C GLY A 240 9.79 7.39 -4.35
N GLY A 241 9.72 8.42 -3.55
CA GLY A 241 8.49 9.19 -3.34
C GLY A 241 8.76 10.68 -3.28
N GLY A 242 7.74 11.46 -3.57
CA GLY A 242 7.82 12.89 -3.56
C GLY A 242 6.47 13.58 -3.65
N SER A 243 6.52 14.89 -3.75
CA SER A 243 5.31 15.69 -3.91
C SER A 243 5.58 17.04 -4.56
N ILE A 244 4.53 17.63 -5.10
CA ILE A 244 4.50 19.08 -5.32
C ILE A 244 4.25 19.72 -3.96
N ARG A 245 5.03 20.74 -3.65
CA ARG A 245 5.01 21.44 -2.36
C ARG A 245 4.05 22.62 -2.36
N ILE A 246 3.59 22.98 -1.17
CA ILE A 246 2.84 24.21 -0.96
C ILE A 246 3.79 25.40 -1.14
N HIS A 247 3.37 26.39 -1.93
CA HIS A 247 4.09 27.62 -2.16
C HIS A 247 3.32 28.88 -1.71
N SER A 248 2.10 28.70 -1.18
CA SER A 248 1.26 29.75 -0.61
C SER A 248 1.28 29.69 0.91
N LYS A 249 1.55 30.82 1.57
CA LYS A 249 1.51 30.96 3.03
C LYS A 249 0.11 30.63 3.58
N ASP A 250 -0.95 31.10 2.90
CA ASP A 250 -2.31 30.93 3.39
C ASP A 250 -2.73 29.46 3.35
N VAL A 251 -2.40 28.74 2.27
CA VAL A 251 -2.65 27.29 2.14
C VAL A 251 -1.87 26.54 3.22
N GLN A 252 -0.59 26.88 3.45
CA GLN A 252 0.22 26.21 4.46
C GLN A 252 -0.32 26.45 5.87
N THR A 253 -0.78 27.66 6.16
CA THR A 253 -1.38 28.01 7.46
C THR A 253 -2.69 27.22 7.71
N LYS A 254 -3.55 27.11 6.69
CA LYS A 254 -4.75 26.27 6.78
C LYS A 254 -4.41 24.81 7.10
N ILE A 255 -3.43 24.23 6.42
CA ILE A 255 -3.02 22.83 6.66
C ILE A 255 -2.47 22.64 8.07
N PHE A 256 -1.65 23.54 8.58
CA PHE A 256 -1.17 23.46 9.96
C PHE A 256 -2.31 23.50 10.97
N LYS A 257 -3.32 24.33 10.73
CA LYS A 257 -4.52 24.38 11.59
C LYS A 257 -5.33 23.09 11.55
N LEU A 258 -5.49 22.47 10.38
CA LEU A 258 -6.13 21.16 10.25
C LEU A 258 -5.38 20.05 10.97
N LEU A 259 -4.05 20.15 11.05
CA LEU A 259 -3.18 19.25 11.82
C LEU A 259 -3.18 19.55 13.33
N GLY A 260 -3.96 20.53 13.81
CA GLY A 260 -4.05 20.88 15.22
C GLY A 260 -2.89 21.75 15.74
N ILE A 261 -2.06 22.30 14.86
CA ILE A 261 -0.94 23.20 15.24
C ILE A 261 -1.51 24.60 15.46
N ASN A 262 -1.45 25.10 16.70
CA ASN A 262 -1.92 26.45 17.03
C ASN A 262 -0.95 27.54 16.55
N ASP A 263 -1.39 28.80 16.58
CA ASP A 263 -0.64 29.92 16.04
C ASP A 263 0.70 30.18 16.79
N GLU A 264 0.76 29.92 18.09
CA GLU A 264 1.99 30.03 18.89
C GLU A 264 3.02 28.97 18.51
N GLU A 265 2.61 27.74 18.44
CA GLU A 265 3.45 26.61 18.03
C GLU A 265 3.89 26.76 16.56
N MET A 266 2.98 27.22 15.69
CA MET A 266 3.25 27.50 14.29
C MET A 266 4.34 28.56 14.12
N ASN A 267 4.24 29.65 14.87
CA ASN A 267 5.25 30.71 14.83
C ASN A 267 6.60 30.25 15.40
N ALA A 268 6.59 29.49 16.48
CA ALA A 268 7.81 28.99 17.12
C ALA A 268 8.55 27.99 16.22
N LYS A 269 7.85 27.06 15.59
CA LYS A 269 8.45 25.98 14.80
C LYS A 269 8.66 26.34 13.32
N PHE A 270 7.72 27.06 12.73
CA PHE A 270 7.63 27.28 11.28
C PHE A 270 7.53 28.78 10.89
N GLY A 271 7.67 29.71 11.83
CA GLY A 271 7.55 31.14 11.58
C GLY A 271 8.50 31.64 10.49
N PHE A 272 9.77 31.19 10.52
CA PHE A 272 10.77 31.52 9.50
C PHE A 272 10.35 31.01 8.09
N PHE A 273 9.78 29.81 8.02
CA PHE A 273 9.33 29.20 6.78
C PHE A 273 8.09 29.90 6.21
N LEU A 274 7.09 30.16 7.05
CA LEU A 274 5.89 30.92 6.65
C LEU A 274 6.23 32.35 6.20
N ASN A 275 7.22 32.97 6.84
CA ASN A 275 7.74 34.26 6.42
C ASN A 275 8.39 34.15 5.04
N ALA A 276 9.23 33.14 4.79
CA ALA A 276 9.86 32.94 3.49
C ALA A 276 8.81 32.76 2.37
N LEU A 277 7.74 32.01 2.61
CA LEU A 277 6.64 31.85 1.64
C LEU A 277 5.97 33.17 1.27
N SER A 278 5.94 34.15 2.18
CA SER A 278 5.31 35.45 1.94
C SER A 278 6.08 36.35 0.97
N TYR A 279 7.34 36.05 0.66
CA TYR A 279 8.14 36.75 -0.34
C TYR A 279 7.94 36.28 -1.80
N GLY A 280 7.00 35.36 -2.05
CA GLY A 280 6.68 34.92 -3.40
C GLY A 280 7.44 33.64 -3.79
N CYS A 281 7.27 32.59 -3.02
CA CYS A 281 7.83 31.28 -3.33
C CYS A 281 7.26 30.71 -4.66
N PRO A 282 8.10 30.30 -5.63
CA PRO A 282 7.61 29.67 -6.85
C PRO A 282 7.05 28.26 -6.60
N PRO A 283 6.16 27.75 -7.47
CA PRO A 283 5.80 26.36 -7.44
C PRO A 283 7.04 25.45 -7.51
N HIS A 284 7.14 24.50 -6.62
CA HIS A 284 8.27 23.59 -6.52
C HIS A 284 7.84 22.20 -6.08
N GLY A 285 8.69 21.23 -6.28
CA GLY A 285 8.50 19.85 -5.90
C GLY A 285 9.73 19.02 -6.21
N GLY A 286 9.72 17.77 -5.81
CA GLY A 286 10.86 16.89 -6.01
C GLY A 286 10.51 15.44 -5.71
N ILE A 287 11.49 14.57 -5.90
CA ILE A 287 11.43 13.15 -5.58
C ILE A 287 12.77 12.72 -4.99
N ALA A 288 12.74 11.81 -4.03
CA ALA A 288 13.92 11.15 -3.48
C ALA A 288 13.87 9.66 -3.78
N PHE A 289 15.02 9.08 -4.10
CA PHE A 289 15.15 7.66 -4.43
C PHE A 289 16.00 6.94 -3.39
N GLY A 290 15.55 5.74 -3.00
CA GLY A 290 16.36 4.82 -2.20
C GLY A 290 17.36 4.09 -3.08
N ILE A 291 18.61 4.55 -3.13
CA ILE A 291 19.67 3.98 -4.01
C ILE A 291 19.92 2.51 -3.66
N ASP A 292 19.99 2.15 -2.40
CA ASP A 292 20.18 0.75 -1.98
C ASP A 292 19.02 -0.13 -2.48
N ARG A 293 17.79 0.34 -2.36
CA ARG A 293 16.62 -0.40 -2.84
C ARG A 293 16.63 -0.52 -4.36
N LEU A 294 17.00 0.55 -5.07
CA LEU A 294 17.17 0.51 -6.51
C LEU A 294 18.23 -0.52 -6.92
N ALA A 295 19.41 -0.48 -6.31
CA ALA A 295 20.48 -1.44 -6.59
C ALA A 295 20.03 -2.89 -6.32
N MET A 296 19.35 -3.15 -5.20
CA MET A 296 18.77 -4.46 -4.88
C MET A 296 17.89 -4.98 -6.01
N ILE A 297 16.99 -4.14 -6.53
CA ILE A 297 16.05 -4.54 -7.57
C ILE A 297 16.74 -4.74 -8.92
N LEU A 298 17.65 -3.84 -9.31
CA LEU A 298 18.42 -3.98 -10.56
C LEU A 298 19.30 -5.24 -10.57
N LEU A 299 19.76 -5.68 -9.41
CA LEU A 299 20.54 -6.90 -9.23
C LEU A 299 19.66 -8.14 -8.96
N GLN A 300 18.33 -7.97 -8.94
CA GLN A 300 17.34 -9.03 -8.66
C GLN A 300 17.62 -9.79 -7.34
N LEU A 301 18.01 -9.05 -6.30
CA LEU A 301 18.28 -9.60 -4.97
C LEU A 301 17.01 -9.51 -4.09
N ASP A 302 16.87 -10.47 -3.17
CA ASP A 302 15.71 -10.57 -2.29
C ASP A 302 15.82 -9.68 -1.05
N SER A 303 17.03 -9.27 -0.69
CA SER A 303 17.28 -8.53 0.54
C SER A 303 18.20 -7.34 0.34
N ILE A 304 17.79 -6.17 0.84
CA ILE A 304 18.61 -4.96 0.90
C ILE A 304 19.91 -5.16 1.71
N ARG A 305 19.95 -6.19 2.57
CA ARG A 305 21.15 -6.53 3.37
C ARG A 305 22.31 -6.99 2.50
N GLU A 306 22.04 -7.47 1.30
CA GLU A 306 23.06 -7.89 0.33
C GLU A 306 23.71 -6.69 -0.37
N ILE A 307 23.09 -5.52 -0.31
CA ILE A 307 23.60 -4.27 -0.90
C ILE A 307 24.37 -3.44 0.13
N ILE A 308 23.96 -3.48 1.41
CA ILE A 308 24.56 -2.65 2.46
C ILE A 308 25.85 -3.31 2.94
N ALA A 309 26.95 -2.56 2.92
CA ALA A 309 28.29 -3.08 3.29
C ALA A 309 28.36 -3.60 4.73
N PHE A 310 27.62 -2.97 5.67
CA PHE A 310 27.61 -3.37 7.09
C PHE A 310 26.19 -3.37 7.62
N PRO A 311 25.35 -4.38 7.25
CA PRO A 311 23.95 -4.42 7.66
C PRO A 311 23.83 -4.63 9.16
N LYS A 312 22.93 -3.88 9.80
CA LYS A 312 22.62 -4.04 11.22
C LYS A 312 21.84 -5.34 11.47
N THR A 313 21.95 -5.87 12.69
CA THR A 313 21.15 -7.01 13.17
C THR A 313 19.67 -6.62 13.32
N GLN A 314 18.79 -7.59 13.59
CA GLN A 314 17.39 -7.32 13.91
C GLN A 314 17.21 -6.42 15.14
N SER A 315 18.14 -6.50 16.11
CA SER A 315 18.19 -5.62 17.28
C SER A 315 18.85 -4.27 17.01
N THR A 316 19.05 -3.91 15.73
CA THR A 316 19.71 -2.66 15.30
C THR A 316 21.18 -2.50 15.71
N ALA A 317 21.82 -3.58 16.16
CA ALA A 317 23.25 -3.58 16.50
C ALA A 317 24.12 -3.66 15.24
N CYS A 318 25.22 -2.91 15.23
CA CYS A 318 26.26 -2.99 14.21
C CYS A 318 27.37 -3.94 14.68
N LEU A 319 27.54 -5.07 14.00
CA LEU A 319 28.56 -6.06 14.41
C LEU A 319 30.00 -5.56 14.19
N MET A 320 30.19 -4.59 13.30
CA MET A 320 31.53 -4.04 13.03
C MET A 320 31.98 -3.03 14.09
N THR A 321 31.06 -2.17 14.53
CA THR A 321 31.36 -1.06 15.47
C THR A 321 30.90 -1.35 16.88
N GLU A 322 30.21 -2.47 17.11
CA GLU A 322 29.59 -2.86 18.37
C GLU A 322 28.58 -1.83 18.90
N SER A 323 28.08 -0.94 18.01
CA SER A 323 27.06 0.04 18.39
C SER A 323 25.65 -0.57 18.38
N PRO A 324 24.72 -0.03 19.21
CA PRO A 324 24.90 1.12 20.09
C PRO A 324 25.73 0.80 21.34
N SER A 325 26.53 1.77 21.80
CA SER A 325 27.30 1.70 23.06
C SER A 325 26.73 2.67 24.07
N GLU A 326 27.06 2.47 25.33
CA GLU A 326 26.63 3.36 26.42
C GLU A 326 27.32 4.73 26.31
N ALA A 327 26.55 5.80 26.53
CA ALA A 327 27.09 7.13 26.66
C ALA A 327 27.65 7.30 28.06
N ASN A 328 28.85 7.87 28.19
CA ASN A 328 29.45 8.14 29.50
C ASN A 328 28.79 9.37 30.18
N ASN A 329 28.97 9.50 31.48
CA ASN A 329 28.36 10.56 32.27
C ASN A 329 28.80 11.97 31.83
N GLN A 330 30.02 12.14 31.33
CA GLN A 330 30.50 13.42 30.84
C GLN A 330 29.74 13.84 29.58
N GLN A 331 29.56 12.93 28.62
CA GLN A 331 28.78 13.18 27.39
C GLN A 331 27.31 13.54 27.72
N LEU A 332 26.73 12.86 28.72
CA LEU A 332 25.36 13.20 29.17
C LEU A 332 25.32 14.59 29.83
N ALA A 333 26.29 14.91 30.66
CA ALA A 333 26.38 16.21 31.35
C ALA A 333 26.55 17.38 30.36
N GLU A 334 27.37 17.23 29.31
CA GLU A 334 27.56 18.23 28.26
C GLU A 334 26.23 18.58 27.55
N LEU A 335 25.31 17.61 27.42
CA LEU A 335 23.98 17.80 26.84
C LEU A 335 22.91 18.12 27.88
N SER A 336 23.26 18.31 29.14
CA SER A 336 22.32 18.49 30.28
C SER A 336 21.30 17.35 30.40
N LEU A 337 21.67 16.11 30.04
CA LEU A 337 20.84 14.93 30.10
C LEU A 337 21.16 14.08 31.37
N LYS A 338 20.15 13.34 31.84
CA LYS A 338 20.27 12.30 32.87
C LYS A 338 19.49 11.06 32.43
N THR A 339 20.05 9.87 32.65
CA THR A 339 19.33 8.62 32.47
C THR A 339 18.32 8.43 33.60
N ILE A 340 17.08 8.12 33.26
CA ILE A 340 16.05 7.70 34.22
C ILE A 340 16.13 6.17 34.27
N LYS A 341 16.55 5.62 35.45
CA LYS A 341 16.44 4.17 35.65
C LYS A 341 14.97 3.83 35.83
N ASN A 342 14.40 3.14 34.85
CA ASN A 342 13.11 2.50 35.08
C ASN A 342 13.27 1.45 36.19
N LYS A 343 12.49 1.60 37.25
CA LYS A 343 12.40 0.63 38.35
C LYS A 343 11.74 -0.66 37.86
#